data_18ee832b599e772cce3bb1c4f65bc180
#
_entry.id   18ee832b599e772cce3bb1c4f65bc180
#
_cell.length_a   1.000
_cell.length_b   1.000
_cell.length_c   1.000
_cell.angle_alpha   90.00
_cell.angle_beta   90.00
_cell.angle_gamma   90.00
#
_symmetry.space_group_name_H-M   'P 1'
#
loop_
_entity.id
_entity.type
_entity.pdbx_description
1 polymer ?
#
loop_
_entity_poly.entity_id
_entity_poly.type
_entity_poly.pdbx_seq_one_letter_code
_entity_poly.pdbx_strand_id
1 'polypeptide(L)'
;MNFSTLFRTKENLNLDKNTLTILRYIAIFGQFVAINIVYFYLGLPFPIKLSYIIISIGLLTNIYLQFGIKINQLKDYYASIFLVYDLIQLSFLLYLTGGIFNPFCILLIIPAIVSSTFLSMGTTVILGLITSTLLLFISFFHLPLPGEDMNLLHFPDFYKTGIVISIFIGLIFLSYFGIRFAGETKKRSEALNKLQEVISKEYELESLGGQAAAAAHSLGTPLATISVVAKELKKEIGNEKEVSKDIDLLISQTKRCSEILKQISKKQIEEDVFLSHIKFEDLLDEIIDSFKETSSKKLSLMSITTKIKLLYRGHLK
;
A
#
# COMPACT_ATOMS: atom_id res chain seq x y z
N MET A 1 -18.51 -18.85 -0.62
CA MET A 1 -18.10 -17.43 -0.65
C MET A 1 -18.90 -16.71 0.42
N ASN A 2 -18.28 -16.36 1.56
CA ASN A 2 -19.03 -15.81 2.72
C ASN A 2 -19.33 -14.33 2.46
N PHE A 3 -20.62 -13.97 2.47
CA PHE A 3 -21.11 -12.59 2.30
C PHE A 3 -20.52 -11.60 3.33
N SER A 4 -20.17 -12.08 4.52
CA SER A 4 -19.52 -11.29 5.58
C SER A 4 -18.11 -10.77 5.22
N THR A 5 -17.43 -11.37 4.25
CA THR A 5 -16.11 -10.89 3.79
C THR A 5 -16.20 -9.69 2.85
N LEU A 6 -17.40 -9.44 2.29
CA LEU A 6 -17.65 -8.28 1.42
C LEU A 6 -17.78 -6.96 2.21
N PHE A 7 -18.16 -7.05 3.50
CA PHE A 7 -18.39 -5.88 4.36
C PHE A 7 -17.24 -5.60 5.35
N ARG A 8 -16.08 -6.23 5.15
CA ARG A 8 -14.92 -5.94 6.00
C ARG A 8 -14.43 -4.52 5.69
N THR A 9 -14.67 -3.63 6.66
CA THR A 9 -14.23 -2.23 6.63
C THR A 9 -12.77 -2.13 6.22
N LYS A 10 -12.50 -1.33 5.19
CA LYS A 10 -11.16 -0.90 4.81
C LYS A 10 -10.67 0.09 5.87
N GLU A 11 -10.17 -0.40 7.00
CA GLU A 11 -9.46 0.45 7.94
C GLU A 11 -8.17 0.94 7.25
N ASN A 12 -8.03 2.28 7.14
CA ASN A 12 -6.81 3.03 6.79
C ASN A 12 -6.49 3.37 5.32
N LEU A 13 -7.44 3.38 4.39
CA LEU A 13 -7.26 4.11 3.14
C LEU A 13 -8.10 5.41 3.21
N ASN A 14 -7.62 6.39 3.95
CA ASN A 14 -8.24 7.73 3.93
C ASN A 14 -7.86 8.42 2.62
N LEU A 15 -8.84 9.00 1.95
CA LEU A 15 -8.61 9.80 0.76
C LEU A 15 -7.83 11.07 1.16
N ASP A 16 -6.66 11.27 0.55
CA ASP A 16 -5.90 12.50 0.76
C ASP A 16 -6.65 13.71 0.20
N LYS A 17 -6.78 14.74 1.03
CA LYS A 17 -7.46 15.99 0.68
C LYS A 17 -6.89 16.62 -0.60
N ASN A 18 -5.57 16.64 -0.74
CA ASN A 18 -4.93 17.24 -1.90
C ASN A 18 -5.27 16.46 -3.18
N THR A 19 -5.29 15.14 -3.11
CA THR A 19 -5.70 14.28 -4.24
C THR A 19 -7.13 14.60 -4.67
N LEU A 20 -8.08 14.65 -3.73
CA LEU A 20 -9.47 15.00 -4.05
C LEU A 20 -9.57 16.41 -4.64
N THR A 21 -8.88 17.39 -4.04
CA THR A 21 -8.87 18.78 -4.51
C THR A 21 -8.36 18.89 -5.95
N ILE A 22 -7.27 18.21 -6.29
CA ILE A 22 -6.69 18.20 -7.64
C ILE A 22 -7.65 17.55 -8.64
N LEU A 23 -8.23 16.39 -8.31
CA LEU A 23 -9.20 15.71 -9.17
C LEU A 23 -10.41 16.63 -9.47
N ARG A 24 -10.91 17.35 -8.48
CA ARG A 24 -12.01 18.30 -8.65
C ARG A 24 -11.61 19.52 -9.51
N TYR A 25 -10.39 20.05 -9.35
CA TYR A 25 -9.92 21.13 -10.25
C TYR A 25 -9.84 20.65 -11.70
N ILE A 26 -9.35 19.44 -11.95
CA ILE A 26 -9.31 18.85 -13.30
C ILE A 26 -10.72 18.72 -13.87
N ALA A 27 -11.68 18.23 -13.06
CA ALA A 27 -13.07 18.09 -13.48
C ALA A 27 -13.73 19.45 -13.79
N ILE A 28 -13.59 20.44 -12.90
CA ILE A 28 -14.12 21.78 -13.07
C ILE A 28 -13.53 22.47 -14.31
N PHE A 29 -12.21 22.36 -14.50
CA PHE A 29 -11.54 22.90 -15.69
C PHE A 29 -12.04 22.23 -16.97
N GLY A 30 -12.16 20.89 -16.98
CA GLY A 30 -12.69 20.14 -18.11
C GLY A 30 -14.14 20.54 -18.45
N GLN A 31 -15.01 20.69 -17.44
CA GLN A 31 -16.38 21.16 -17.61
C GLN A 31 -16.40 22.58 -18.19
N PHE A 32 -15.59 23.47 -17.66
CA PHE A 32 -15.48 24.85 -18.16
C PHE A 32 -15.04 24.89 -19.62
N VAL A 33 -14.00 24.15 -19.99
CA VAL A 33 -13.52 24.07 -21.38
C VAL A 33 -14.60 23.48 -22.30
N ALA A 34 -15.25 22.38 -21.89
CA ALA A 34 -16.27 21.73 -22.70
C ALA A 34 -17.45 22.65 -23.03
N ILE A 35 -18.02 23.36 -22.04
CA ILE A 35 -19.14 24.28 -22.30
C ILE A 35 -18.74 25.46 -23.19
N ASN A 36 -17.50 25.97 -23.07
CA ASN A 36 -17.02 27.05 -23.92
C ASN A 36 -16.83 26.57 -25.37
N ILE A 37 -16.28 25.40 -25.59
CA ILE A 37 -16.14 24.81 -26.93
C ILE A 37 -17.51 24.64 -27.58
N VAL A 38 -18.49 24.05 -26.87
CA VAL A 38 -19.82 23.80 -27.41
C VAL A 38 -20.54 25.11 -27.75
N TYR A 39 -20.46 26.12 -26.88
CA TYR A 39 -21.19 27.37 -27.08
C TYR A 39 -20.52 28.30 -28.11
N PHE A 40 -19.20 28.56 -27.95
CA PHE A 40 -18.52 29.58 -28.77
C PHE A 40 -17.90 29.01 -30.04
N TYR A 41 -17.35 27.79 -29.99
CA TYR A 41 -16.71 27.21 -31.20
C TYR A 41 -17.67 26.44 -32.07
N LEU A 42 -18.54 25.60 -31.49
CA LEU A 42 -19.55 24.87 -32.25
C LEU A 42 -20.82 25.67 -32.51
N GLY A 43 -21.03 26.80 -31.81
CA GLY A 43 -22.18 27.66 -31.97
C GLY A 43 -23.52 27.05 -31.55
N LEU A 44 -23.50 26.01 -30.69
CA LEU A 44 -24.71 25.27 -30.31
C LEU A 44 -25.35 25.93 -29.07
N PRO A 45 -26.62 26.37 -29.14
CA PRO A 45 -27.30 27.07 -28.07
C PRO A 45 -27.68 26.12 -26.92
N PHE A 46 -27.40 26.51 -25.69
CA PHE A 46 -27.88 25.88 -24.44
C PHE A 46 -27.82 26.93 -23.31
N PRO A 47 -28.36 26.64 -22.10
CA PRO A 47 -28.41 27.59 -21.00
C PRO A 47 -27.04 27.86 -20.38
N ILE A 48 -26.12 28.53 -21.09
CA ILE A 48 -24.71 28.73 -20.68
C ILE A 48 -24.59 29.51 -19.37
N LYS A 49 -25.49 30.47 -19.08
CA LYS A 49 -25.45 31.23 -17.83
C LYS A 49 -25.66 30.36 -16.61
N LEU A 50 -26.63 29.42 -16.66
CA LEU A 50 -26.87 28.45 -15.60
C LEU A 50 -25.68 27.50 -15.45
N SER A 51 -25.11 27.05 -16.56
CA SER A 51 -23.92 26.17 -16.55
C SER A 51 -22.73 26.86 -15.87
N TYR A 52 -22.49 28.14 -16.13
CA TYR A 52 -21.43 28.89 -15.42
C TYR A 52 -21.71 29.03 -13.92
N ILE A 53 -22.95 29.25 -13.51
CA ILE A 53 -23.32 29.31 -12.09
C ILE A 53 -23.00 27.97 -11.41
N ILE A 54 -23.40 26.84 -12.01
CA ILE A 54 -23.15 25.51 -11.46
C ILE A 54 -21.63 25.24 -11.32
N ILE A 55 -20.84 25.56 -12.34
CA ILE A 55 -19.38 25.40 -12.31
C ILE A 55 -18.74 26.32 -11.27
N SER A 56 -19.23 27.58 -11.15
CA SER A 56 -18.71 28.53 -10.17
C SER A 56 -18.97 28.07 -8.72
N ILE A 57 -20.15 27.50 -8.44
CA ILE A 57 -20.43 26.89 -7.13
C ILE A 57 -19.50 25.71 -6.88
N GLY A 58 -19.24 24.87 -7.90
CA GLY A 58 -18.25 23.77 -7.82
C GLY A 58 -16.85 24.29 -7.45
N LEU A 59 -16.41 25.37 -8.10
CA LEU A 59 -15.14 26.02 -7.81
C LEU A 59 -15.07 26.54 -6.36
N LEU A 60 -16.12 27.21 -5.90
CA LEU A 60 -16.20 27.73 -4.52
C LEU A 60 -16.14 26.60 -3.48
N THR A 61 -16.86 25.51 -3.71
CA THR A 61 -16.80 24.35 -2.80
C THR A 61 -15.42 23.68 -2.79
N ASN A 62 -14.70 23.70 -3.93
CA ASN A 62 -13.35 23.17 -4.00
C ASN A 62 -12.33 24.07 -3.30
N ILE A 63 -12.47 25.40 -3.42
CA ILE A 63 -11.69 26.37 -2.66
C ILE A 63 -11.93 26.20 -1.15
N TYR A 64 -13.19 25.97 -0.74
CA TYR A 64 -13.51 25.67 0.66
C TYR A 64 -12.85 24.36 1.13
N LEU A 65 -12.85 23.30 0.31
CA LEU A 65 -12.15 22.07 0.62
C LEU A 65 -10.66 22.31 0.83
N GLN A 66 -10.04 23.10 -0.03
CA GLN A 66 -8.61 23.38 -0.02
C GLN A 66 -8.17 24.18 1.21
N PHE A 67 -8.86 25.30 1.50
CA PHE A 67 -8.45 26.28 2.51
C PHE A 67 -9.25 26.18 3.81
N GLY A 68 -10.51 25.78 3.77
CA GLY A 68 -11.39 25.71 4.93
C GLY A 68 -11.15 24.46 5.79
N ILE A 69 -10.75 23.35 5.17
CA ILE A 69 -10.51 22.08 5.86
C ILE A 69 -9.02 21.92 6.16
N LYS A 70 -8.64 21.93 7.44
CA LYS A 70 -7.23 21.80 7.89
C LYS A 70 -6.72 20.36 7.96
N ILE A 71 -7.59 19.37 7.84
CA ILE A 71 -7.26 17.95 7.95
C ILE A 71 -6.73 17.45 6.60
N ASN A 72 -5.55 16.81 6.58
CA ASN A 72 -4.95 16.30 5.34
C ASN A 72 -5.58 14.98 4.86
N GLN A 73 -6.04 14.14 5.78
CA GLN A 73 -6.72 12.89 5.45
C GLN A 73 -8.21 12.99 5.75
N LEU A 74 -9.04 12.91 4.70
CA LEU A 74 -10.49 13.01 4.84
C LEU A 74 -11.06 11.68 5.35
N LYS A 75 -11.86 11.75 6.41
CA LYS A 75 -12.68 10.62 6.85
C LYS A 75 -13.71 10.28 5.77
N ASP A 76 -14.12 9.01 5.70
CA ASP A 76 -15.12 8.48 4.76
C ASP A 76 -16.35 9.41 4.59
N TYR A 77 -16.89 9.88 5.70
CA TYR A 77 -18.08 10.75 5.72
C TYR A 77 -17.85 12.09 4.99
N TYR A 78 -16.74 12.76 5.25
CA TYR A 78 -16.47 14.06 4.58
C TYR A 78 -16.16 13.86 3.10
N ALA A 79 -15.37 12.84 2.75
CA ALA A 79 -15.07 12.53 1.36
C ALA A 79 -16.35 12.18 0.57
N SER A 80 -17.26 11.39 1.18
CA SER A 80 -18.52 11.01 0.53
C SER A 80 -19.43 12.21 0.26
N ILE A 81 -19.50 13.20 1.15
CA ILE A 81 -20.29 14.42 0.93
C ILE A 81 -19.81 15.17 -0.31
N PHE A 82 -18.48 15.35 -0.47
CA PHE A 82 -17.94 16.02 -1.65
C PHE A 82 -18.18 15.22 -2.92
N LEU A 83 -18.07 13.88 -2.89
CA LEU A 83 -18.34 13.04 -4.05
C LEU A 83 -19.83 13.03 -4.43
N VAL A 84 -20.75 13.03 -3.46
CA VAL A 84 -22.19 13.20 -3.71
C VAL A 84 -22.49 14.57 -4.31
N TYR A 85 -21.88 15.62 -3.79
CA TYR A 85 -22.00 16.95 -4.37
C TYR A 85 -21.53 16.97 -5.83
N ASP A 86 -20.38 16.37 -6.14
CA ASP A 86 -19.85 16.31 -7.51
C ASP A 86 -20.79 15.52 -8.45
N LEU A 87 -21.42 14.44 -7.98
CA LEU A 87 -22.43 13.71 -8.72
C LEU A 87 -23.64 14.59 -9.04
N ILE A 88 -24.16 15.32 -8.06
CA ILE A 88 -25.30 16.20 -8.22
C ILE A 88 -24.95 17.35 -9.18
N GLN A 89 -23.80 17.98 -8.99
CA GLN A 89 -23.33 19.08 -9.85
C GLN A 89 -23.20 18.65 -11.30
N LEU A 90 -22.55 17.50 -11.55
CA LEU A 90 -22.39 16.97 -12.92
C LEU A 90 -23.72 16.57 -13.52
N SER A 91 -24.62 15.93 -12.75
CA SER A 91 -25.96 15.57 -13.22
C SER A 91 -26.80 16.78 -13.62
N PHE A 92 -26.70 17.89 -12.87
CA PHE A 92 -27.34 19.16 -13.23
C PHE A 92 -26.77 19.74 -14.53
N LEU A 93 -25.47 19.69 -14.71
CA LEU A 93 -24.84 20.16 -15.94
C LEU A 93 -25.27 19.31 -17.13
N LEU A 94 -25.31 17.99 -16.98
CA LEU A 94 -25.81 17.07 -18.00
C LEU A 94 -27.30 17.30 -18.31
N TYR A 95 -28.13 17.53 -17.29
CA TYR A 95 -29.53 17.88 -17.47
C TYR A 95 -29.71 19.08 -18.42
N LEU A 96 -28.87 20.12 -18.29
CA LEU A 96 -28.91 21.31 -19.13
C LEU A 96 -28.37 21.09 -20.56
N THR A 97 -27.63 20.00 -20.80
CA THR A 97 -26.84 19.82 -22.01
C THR A 97 -27.11 18.52 -22.75
N GLY A 98 -28.33 17.95 -22.63
CA GLY A 98 -28.75 16.79 -23.40
C GLY A 98 -28.83 15.46 -22.66
N GLY A 99 -28.67 15.49 -21.31
CA GLY A 99 -28.86 14.34 -20.45
C GLY A 99 -27.97 13.16 -20.81
N ILE A 100 -28.61 12.02 -21.07
CA ILE A 100 -27.93 10.76 -21.41
C ILE A 100 -27.28 10.78 -22.80
N PHE A 101 -27.76 11.64 -23.71
CA PHE A 101 -27.18 11.79 -25.06
C PHE A 101 -25.89 12.64 -25.04
N ASN A 102 -25.63 13.33 -23.96
CA ASN A 102 -24.36 14.04 -23.79
C ASN A 102 -23.22 13.02 -23.59
N PRO A 103 -22.16 13.03 -24.43
CA PRO A 103 -21.06 12.07 -24.33
C PRO A 103 -20.33 12.12 -22.95
N PHE A 104 -20.43 13.24 -22.23
CA PHE A 104 -19.84 13.37 -20.91
C PHE A 104 -20.64 12.67 -19.79
N CYS A 105 -21.80 12.03 -20.11
CA CYS A 105 -22.57 11.24 -19.13
C CYS A 105 -21.75 10.09 -18.54
N ILE A 106 -20.77 9.56 -19.25
CA ILE A 106 -19.84 8.53 -18.75
C ILE A 106 -19.05 9.00 -17.53
N LEU A 107 -18.83 10.29 -17.35
CA LEU A 107 -18.08 10.86 -16.21
C LEU A 107 -18.81 10.69 -14.87
N LEU A 108 -20.12 10.38 -14.89
CA LEU A 108 -20.88 10.05 -13.68
C LEU A 108 -20.33 8.82 -12.93
N ILE A 109 -19.56 7.96 -13.60
CA ILE A 109 -18.96 6.78 -12.96
C ILE A 109 -17.78 7.18 -12.06
N ILE A 110 -17.11 8.31 -12.32
CA ILE A 110 -15.84 8.68 -11.67
C ILE A 110 -15.96 8.74 -10.14
N PRO A 111 -16.94 9.41 -9.51
CA PRO A 111 -17.06 9.44 -8.05
C PRO A 111 -17.25 8.07 -7.42
N ALA A 112 -17.94 7.15 -8.10
CA ALA A 112 -18.10 5.78 -7.63
C ALA A 112 -16.78 5.00 -7.72
N ILE A 113 -15.96 5.20 -8.75
CA ILE A 113 -14.62 4.61 -8.88
C ILE A 113 -13.69 5.14 -7.77
N VAL A 114 -13.66 6.45 -7.54
CA VAL A 114 -12.87 7.06 -6.46
C VAL A 114 -13.29 6.47 -5.12
N SER A 115 -14.58 6.38 -4.86
CA SER A 115 -15.11 5.75 -3.64
C SER A 115 -14.68 4.29 -3.51
N SER A 116 -14.76 3.50 -4.58
CA SER A 116 -14.38 2.07 -4.57
C SER A 116 -12.91 1.83 -4.24
N THR A 117 -12.06 2.80 -4.58
CA THR A 117 -10.61 2.71 -4.36
C THR A 117 -10.20 3.18 -2.96
N PHE A 118 -10.80 4.27 -2.45
CA PHE A 118 -10.33 4.95 -1.25
C PHE A 118 -11.29 4.87 -0.05
N LEU A 119 -12.60 4.67 -0.26
CA LEU A 119 -13.61 4.72 0.79
C LEU A 119 -14.10 3.32 1.19
N SER A 120 -14.97 3.27 2.19
CA SER A 120 -15.57 2.03 2.66
C SER A 120 -16.49 1.40 1.60
N MET A 121 -16.70 0.09 1.70
CA MET A 121 -17.62 -0.64 0.84
C MET A 121 -19.05 -0.08 0.92
N GLY A 122 -19.50 0.27 2.13
CA GLY A 122 -20.82 0.85 2.34
C GLY A 122 -21.00 2.18 1.59
N THR A 123 -20.01 3.08 1.70
CA THR A 123 -19.98 4.35 0.96
C THR A 123 -19.99 4.13 -0.54
N THR A 124 -19.21 3.16 -1.04
CA THR A 124 -19.18 2.83 -2.47
C THR A 124 -20.54 2.34 -2.99
N VAL A 125 -21.23 1.48 -2.23
CA VAL A 125 -22.57 1.02 -2.60
C VAL A 125 -23.57 2.17 -2.60
N ILE A 126 -23.53 3.04 -1.60
CA ILE A 126 -24.43 4.22 -1.52
C ILE A 126 -24.16 5.16 -2.72
N LEU A 127 -22.91 5.48 -3.01
CA LEU A 127 -22.59 6.32 -4.17
C LEU A 127 -22.99 5.66 -5.49
N GLY A 128 -22.79 4.34 -5.64
CA GLY A 128 -23.24 3.58 -6.79
C GLY A 128 -24.78 3.65 -6.99
N LEU A 129 -25.54 3.54 -5.91
CA LEU A 129 -27.01 3.69 -5.94
C LEU A 129 -27.44 5.11 -6.31
N ILE A 130 -26.78 6.13 -5.74
CA ILE A 130 -27.05 7.54 -6.08
C ILE A 130 -26.72 7.78 -7.56
N THR A 131 -25.56 7.32 -8.05
CA THR A 131 -25.18 7.44 -9.46
C THR A 131 -26.21 6.77 -10.38
N SER A 132 -26.66 5.56 -10.01
CA SER A 132 -27.67 4.81 -10.75
C SER A 132 -29.00 5.57 -10.82
N THR A 133 -29.43 6.12 -9.70
CA THR A 133 -30.68 6.91 -9.61
C THR A 133 -30.60 8.18 -10.45
N LEU A 134 -29.49 8.91 -10.35
CA LEU A 134 -29.25 10.12 -11.16
C LEU A 134 -29.17 9.81 -12.65
N LEU A 135 -28.51 8.72 -13.02
CA LEU A 135 -28.44 8.26 -14.42
C LEU A 135 -29.82 7.95 -14.98
N LEU A 136 -30.65 7.24 -14.24
CA LEU A 136 -32.04 6.97 -14.64
C LEU A 136 -32.84 8.28 -14.72
N PHE A 137 -32.68 9.19 -13.75
CA PHE A 137 -33.34 10.48 -13.76
C PHE A 137 -33.01 11.28 -15.02
N ILE A 138 -31.73 11.50 -15.35
CA ILE A 138 -31.31 12.25 -16.53
C ILE A 138 -31.62 11.52 -17.85
N SER A 139 -31.87 10.20 -17.81
CA SER A 139 -32.33 9.44 -18.97
C SER A 139 -33.77 9.79 -19.36
N PHE A 140 -34.63 10.16 -18.41
CA PHE A 140 -36.02 10.52 -18.66
C PHE A 140 -36.23 12.04 -18.68
N PHE A 141 -35.49 12.77 -17.86
CA PHE A 141 -35.66 14.20 -17.69
C PHE A 141 -34.37 14.92 -18.05
N HIS A 142 -34.36 15.62 -19.18
CA HIS A 142 -33.24 16.46 -19.62
C HIS A 142 -33.73 17.48 -20.65
N LEU A 143 -32.99 18.58 -20.77
CA LEU A 143 -33.17 19.50 -21.88
C LEU A 143 -32.65 18.88 -23.20
N PRO A 144 -33.12 19.35 -24.37
CA PRO A 144 -32.61 18.87 -25.64
C PRO A 144 -31.08 18.95 -25.73
N LEU A 145 -30.49 18.01 -26.49
CA LEU A 145 -29.06 18.10 -26.78
C LEU A 145 -28.78 19.38 -27.57
N PRO A 146 -27.71 20.14 -27.27
CA PRO A 146 -27.36 21.31 -28.08
C PRO A 146 -27.21 20.93 -29.55
N GLY A 147 -28.02 21.56 -30.43
CA GLY A 147 -28.11 21.24 -31.86
C GLY A 147 -29.24 20.29 -32.27
N GLU A 148 -29.99 19.66 -31.37
CA GLU A 148 -31.12 18.80 -31.67
C GLU A 148 -32.25 19.61 -32.34
N ASP A 149 -32.52 20.82 -31.83
CA ASP A 149 -33.51 21.77 -32.41
C ASP A 149 -33.17 22.17 -33.85
N MET A 150 -31.93 21.98 -34.30
CA MET A 150 -31.46 22.24 -35.64
C MET A 150 -31.58 21.01 -36.56
N ASN A 151 -32.21 19.91 -36.10
CA ASN A 151 -32.29 18.62 -36.82
C ASN A 151 -30.91 18.03 -37.20
N LEU A 152 -29.84 18.42 -36.46
CA LEU A 152 -28.49 17.93 -36.71
C LEU A 152 -28.24 16.54 -36.15
N LEU A 153 -29.00 16.13 -35.13
CA LEU A 153 -28.80 14.89 -34.40
C LEU A 153 -30.14 14.23 -34.08
N HIS A 154 -30.38 13.06 -34.66
CA HIS A 154 -31.53 12.21 -34.35
C HIS A 154 -31.02 10.87 -33.84
N PHE A 155 -31.28 10.54 -32.57
CA PHE A 155 -30.91 9.26 -32.01
C PHE A 155 -32.13 8.36 -31.85
N PRO A 156 -32.09 7.10 -32.35
CA PRO A 156 -33.14 6.13 -32.10
C PRO A 156 -33.29 5.79 -30.62
N ASP A 157 -34.52 5.45 -30.17
CA ASP A 157 -34.80 5.13 -28.76
C ASP A 157 -33.95 3.97 -28.19
N PHE A 158 -33.65 2.96 -29.04
CA PHE A 158 -32.79 1.85 -28.63
C PHE A 158 -31.36 2.29 -28.29
N TYR A 159 -30.85 3.37 -28.90
CA TYR A 159 -29.53 3.91 -28.64
C TYR A 159 -29.41 4.47 -27.19
N LYS A 160 -30.46 5.18 -26.74
CA LYS A 160 -30.59 5.63 -25.36
C LYS A 160 -30.52 4.48 -24.39
N THR A 161 -31.28 3.42 -24.62
CA THR A 161 -31.27 2.22 -23.80
C THR A 161 -29.88 1.56 -23.75
N GLY A 162 -29.21 1.49 -24.92
CA GLY A 162 -27.84 0.98 -25.02
C GLY A 162 -26.83 1.77 -24.19
N ILE A 163 -26.90 3.12 -24.19
CA ILE A 163 -26.03 3.98 -23.38
C ILE A 163 -26.27 3.72 -21.89
N VAL A 164 -27.53 3.70 -21.45
CA VAL A 164 -27.88 3.44 -20.03
C VAL A 164 -27.29 2.10 -19.58
N ILE A 165 -27.55 1.04 -20.33
CA ILE A 165 -27.04 -0.30 -20.02
C ILE A 165 -25.51 -0.32 -19.98
N SER A 166 -24.83 0.31 -20.96
CA SER A 166 -23.37 0.33 -21.02
C SER A 166 -22.75 1.05 -19.83
N ILE A 167 -23.34 2.17 -19.38
CA ILE A 167 -22.86 2.90 -18.20
C ILE A 167 -23.09 2.09 -16.93
N PHE A 168 -24.23 1.40 -16.79
CA PHE A 168 -24.50 0.50 -15.66
C PHE A 168 -23.49 -0.65 -15.59
N ILE A 169 -23.20 -1.29 -16.70
CA ILE A 169 -22.20 -2.36 -16.77
C ILE A 169 -20.82 -1.79 -16.37
N GLY A 170 -20.46 -0.62 -16.93
CA GLY A 170 -19.21 0.07 -16.59
C GLY A 170 -19.12 0.43 -15.10
N LEU A 171 -20.21 0.95 -14.52
CA LEU A 171 -20.28 1.30 -13.10
C LEU A 171 -20.03 0.07 -12.20
N ILE A 172 -20.72 -1.03 -12.47
CA ILE A 172 -20.57 -2.26 -11.67
C ILE A 172 -19.16 -2.83 -11.85
N PHE A 173 -18.68 -2.95 -13.08
CA PHE A 173 -17.37 -3.52 -13.40
C PHE A 173 -16.23 -2.70 -12.76
N LEU A 174 -16.22 -1.38 -12.98
CA LEU A 174 -15.16 -0.52 -12.49
C LEU A 174 -15.19 -0.36 -10.98
N SER A 175 -16.39 -0.34 -10.36
CA SER A 175 -16.50 -0.32 -8.89
C SER A 175 -15.99 -1.63 -8.28
N TYR A 176 -16.32 -2.79 -8.85
CA TYR A 176 -15.79 -4.07 -8.41
C TYR A 176 -14.26 -4.14 -8.58
N PHE A 177 -13.77 -3.72 -9.75
CA PHE A 177 -12.33 -3.66 -10.02
C PHE A 177 -11.59 -2.75 -9.01
N GLY A 178 -12.13 -1.55 -8.75
CA GLY A 178 -11.55 -0.62 -7.76
C GLY A 178 -11.45 -1.22 -6.37
N ILE A 179 -12.52 -1.91 -5.90
CA ILE A 179 -12.53 -2.60 -4.61
C ILE A 179 -11.44 -3.69 -4.55
N ARG A 180 -11.32 -4.49 -5.60
CA ARG A 180 -10.32 -5.57 -5.68
C ARG A 180 -8.91 -5.02 -5.73
N PHE A 181 -8.67 -4.04 -6.58
CA PHE A 181 -7.37 -3.38 -6.74
C PHE A 181 -6.89 -2.74 -5.44
N ALA A 182 -7.76 -1.99 -4.75
CA ALA A 182 -7.45 -1.39 -3.46
C ALA A 182 -7.12 -2.46 -2.39
N GLY A 183 -7.84 -3.59 -2.39
CA GLY A 183 -7.57 -4.72 -1.50
C GLY A 183 -6.19 -5.35 -1.73
N GLU A 184 -5.81 -5.58 -2.99
CA GLU A 184 -4.49 -6.12 -3.33
C GLU A 184 -3.36 -5.14 -3.01
N THR A 185 -3.55 -3.84 -3.30
CA THR A 185 -2.55 -2.80 -2.97
C THR A 185 -2.33 -2.70 -1.46
N LYS A 186 -3.40 -2.79 -0.66
CA LYS A 186 -3.29 -2.82 0.81
C LYS A 186 -2.49 -4.02 1.31
N LYS A 187 -2.76 -5.22 0.82
CA LYS A 187 -2.01 -6.43 1.20
C LYS A 187 -0.52 -6.30 0.89
N ARG A 188 -0.18 -5.75 -0.29
CA ARG A 188 1.22 -5.51 -0.67
C ARG A 188 1.89 -4.51 0.26
N SER A 189 1.21 -3.42 0.61
CA SER A 189 1.73 -2.43 1.56
C SER A 189 1.96 -3.03 2.95
N GLU A 190 1.01 -3.84 3.46
CA GLU A 190 1.16 -4.54 4.74
C GLU A 190 2.32 -5.53 4.74
N ALA A 191 2.52 -6.26 3.64
CA ALA A 191 3.64 -7.18 3.50
C ALA A 191 4.99 -6.44 3.47
N LEU A 192 5.07 -5.30 2.76
CA LEU A 192 6.27 -4.46 2.73
C LEU A 192 6.59 -3.88 4.11
N ASN A 193 5.58 -3.40 4.84
CA ASN A 193 5.77 -2.87 6.19
C ASN A 193 6.29 -3.95 7.15
N LYS A 194 5.76 -5.17 7.07
CA LYS A 194 6.26 -6.32 7.85
C LYS A 194 7.70 -6.67 7.51
N LEU A 195 8.03 -6.67 6.21
CA LEU A 195 9.40 -6.91 5.76
C LEU A 195 10.37 -5.85 6.31
N GLN A 196 9.99 -4.58 6.25
CA GLN A 196 10.80 -3.48 6.81
C GLN A 196 10.99 -3.64 8.33
N GLU A 197 9.95 -4.07 9.06
CA GLU A 197 10.04 -4.34 10.49
C GLU A 197 11.05 -5.47 10.79
N VAL A 198 10.99 -6.57 10.03
CA VAL A 198 11.92 -7.70 10.18
C VAL A 198 13.35 -7.26 9.88
N ILE A 199 13.59 -6.56 8.78
CA ILE A 199 14.91 -6.05 8.40
C ILE A 199 15.45 -5.09 9.46
N SER A 200 14.60 -4.19 10.00
CA SER A 200 15.01 -3.27 11.06
C SER A 200 15.45 -4.01 12.32
N LYS A 201 14.71 -5.05 12.73
CA LYS A 201 15.09 -5.91 13.86
C LYS A 201 16.40 -6.67 13.62
N GLU A 202 16.59 -7.16 12.39
CA GLU A 202 17.83 -7.86 12.02
C GLU A 202 19.04 -6.92 12.13
N TYR A 203 18.96 -5.70 11.60
CA TYR A 203 20.02 -4.69 11.76
C TYR A 203 20.28 -4.31 13.22
N GLU A 204 19.23 -4.20 14.04
CA GLU A 204 19.37 -3.93 15.47
C GLU A 204 20.13 -5.07 16.18
N LEU A 205 19.76 -6.32 15.91
CA LEU A 205 20.43 -7.49 16.45
C LEU A 205 21.88 -7.59 15.98
N GLU A 206 22.15 -7.36 14.69
CA GLU A 206 23.50 -7.34 14.13
C GLU A 206 24.37 -6.27 14.80
N SER A 207 23.83 -5.05 14.97
CA SER A 207 24.52 -3.94 15.64
C SER A 207 24.85 -4.26 17.10
N LEU A 208 23.84 -4.77 17.84
CA LEU A 208 24.05 -5.21 19.24
C LEU A 208 25.11 -6.31 19.32
N GLY A 209 25.11 -7.17 18.31
CA GLY A 209 26.08 -8.23 18.17
C GLY A 209 27.50 -7.77 18.00
N GLY A 210 27.72 -6.89 17.08
CA GLY A 210 29.03 -6.29 16.88
C GLY A 210 29.55 -5.58 18.12
N GLN A 211 28.66 -4.85 18.83
CA GLN A 211 29.04 -4.18 20.11
C GLN A 211 29.40 -5.16 21.21
N ALA A 212 28.63 -6.24 21.36
CA ALA A 212 28.90 -7.26 22.37
C ALA A 212 30.21 -8.01 22.09
N ALA A 213 30.51 -8.34 20.85
CA ALA A 213 31.77 -8.96 20.44
C ALA A 213 32.98 -8.03 20.69
N ALA A 214 32.86 -6.75 20.35
CA ALA A 214 33.88 -5.75 20.60
C ALA A 214 34.13 -5.54 22.12
N ALA A 215 33.05 -5.49 22.92
CA ALA A 215 33.13 -5.39 24.37
C ALA A 215 33.78 -6.65 24.99
N ALA A 216 33.42 -7.84 24.53
CA ALA A 216 34.01 -9.08 25.00
C ALA A 216 35.52 -9.15 24.71
N HIS A 217 35.94 -8.71 23.51
CA HIS A 217 37.36 -8.62 23.16
C HIS A 217 38.12 -7.60 24.03
N SER A 218 37.55 -6.40 24.19
CA SER A 218 38.15 -5.30 24.95
C SER A 218 38.25 -5.61 26.44
N LEU A 219 37.30 -6.34 27.03
CA LEU A 219 37.29 -6.75 28.44
C LEU A 219 38.09 -8.03 28.67
N GLY A 220 38.27 -8.88 27.68
CA GLY A 220 39.04 -10.11 27.77
C GLY A 220 40.51 -9.88 28.13
N THR A 221 41.15 -8.85 27.56
CA THR A 221 42.55 -8.50 27.80
C THR A 221 42.80 -8.05 29.27
N PRO A 222 42.08 -7.08 29.84
CA PRO A 222 42.29 -6.69 31.26
C PRO A 222 41.97 -7.81 32.23
N LEU A 223 40.95 -8.64 31.97
CA LEU A 223 40.65 -9.79 32.82
C LEU A 223 41.76 -10.83 32.78
N ALA A 224 42.37 -11.07 31.60
CA ALA A 224 43.55 -11.95 31.52
C ALA A 224 44.72 -11.41 32.33
N THR A 225 44.99 -10.10 32.25
CA THR A 225 46.05 -9.44 33.06
C THR A 225 45.77 -9.56 34.53
N ILE A 226 44.54 -9.29 35.01
CA ILE A 226 44.15 -9.45 36.41
C ILE A 226 44.36 -10.90 36.89
N SER A 227 43.99 -11.88 36.04
CA SER A 227 44.19 -13.30 36.37
C SER A 227 45.65 -13.67 36.50
N VAL A 228 46.56 -13.11 35.67
CA VAL A 228 47.99 -13.34 35.75
C VAL A 228 48.57 -12.74 37.02
N VAL A 229 48.28 -11.46 37.29
CA VAL A 229 48.75 -10.76 38.49
C VAL A 229 48.26 -11.45 39.78
N ALA A 230 46.99 -11.88 39.82
CA ALA A 230 46.45 -12.60 40.97
C ALA A 230 47.15 -13.95 41.19
N LYS A 231 47.54 -14.67 40.13
CA LYS A 231 48.30 -15.92 40.23
C LYS A 231 49.75 -15.69 40.72
N GLU A 232 50.39 -14.59 40.32
CA GLU A 232 51.74 -14.22 40.80
C GLU A 232 51.68 -13.84 42.28
N LEU A 233 50.72 -12.99 42.68
CA LEU A 233 50.51 -12.65 44.08
C LEU A 233 50.27 -13.90 44.96
N LYS A 234 49.52 -14.90 44.45
CA LYS A 234 49.32 -16.16 45.15
C LYS A 234 50.65 -16.91 45.43
N LYS A 235 51.57 -16.85 44.43
CA LYS A 235 52.91 -17.50 44.61
C LYS A 235 53.79 -16.78 45.65
N GLU A 236 53.68 -15.46 45.68
CA GLU A 236 54.53 -14.65 46.58
C GLU A 236 54.02 -14.65 48.05
N ILE A 237 52.70 -14.54 48.25
CA ILE A 237 52.08 -14.33 49.57
C ILE A 237 51.31 -15.57 50.05
N GLY A 238 51.37 -16.69 49.38
CA GLY A 238 50.54 -17.87 49.60
C GLY A 238 50.71 -18.61 50.94
N ASN A 239 51.65 -18.16 51.81
CA ASN A 239 51.83 -18.72 53.13
C ASN A 239 50.87 -18.15 54.22
N GLU A 240 50.16 -17.02 53.89
CA GLU A 240 49.14 -16.46 54.78
C GLU A 240 47.75 -16.99 54.38
N LYS A 241 47.15 -17.79 55.26
CA LYS A 241 45.90 -18.48 54.99
C LYS A 241 44.69 -17.58 54.57
N GLU A 242 44.59 -16.38 55.12
CA GLU A 242 43.51 -15.43 54.83
C GLU A 242 43.72 -14.77 53.46
N VAL A 243 44.91 -14.28 53.18
CA VAL A 243 45.27 -13.62 51.92
C VAL A 243 45.16 -14.61 50.76
N SER A 244 45.58 -15.87 50.98
CA SER A 244 45.41 -16.92 49.92
C SER A 244 43.98 -17.17 49.54
N LYS A 245 43.01 -17.11 50.48
CA LYS A 245 41.57 -17.27 50.18
C LYS A 245 41.04 -16.13 49.36
N ASP A 246 41.42 -14.89 49.66
CA ASP A 246 40.99 -13.71 48.93
C ASP A 246 41.52 -13.70 47.48
N ILE A 247 42.77 -14.12 47.29
CA ILE A 247 43.34 -14.26 45.94
C ILE A 247 42.66 -15.40 45.16
N ASP A 248 42.33 -16.53 45.80
CA ASP A 248 41.57 -17.59 45.14
C ASP A 248 40.17 -17.15 44.71
N LEU A 249 39.51 -16.36 45.54
CA LEU A 249 38.23 -15.75 45.21
C LEU A 249 38.37 -14.83 43.98
N LEU A 250 39.40 -13.97 43.94
CA LEU A 250 39.66 -13.04 42.87
C LEU A 250 39.93 -13.78 41.54
N ILE A 251 40.75 -14.84 41.57
CA ILE A 251 40.99 -15.70 40.38
C ILE A 251 39.69 -16.36 39.89
N SER A 252 38.89 -16.88 40.82
CA SER A 252 37.64 -17.55 40.48
C SER A 252 36.63 -16.59 39.83
N GLN A 253 36.48 -15.36 40.38
CA GLN A 253 35.59 -14.34 39.84
C GLN A 253 36.07 -13.83 38.49
N THR A 254 37.35 -13.60 38.29
CA THR A 254 37.93 -13.18 36.98
C THR A 254 37.69 -14.23 35.91
N LYS A 255 37.86 -15.51 36.27
CA LYS A 255 37.56 -16.64 35.38
C LYS A 255 36.07 -16.68 34.98
N ARG A 256 35.19 -16.50 35.98
CA ARG A 256 33.74 -16.47 35.79
C ARG A 256 33.33 -15.30 34.85
N CYS A 257 33.89 -14.09 35.03
CA CYS A 257 33.65 -12.97 34.13
C CYS A 257 34.09 -13.28 32.68
N SER A 258 35.26 -13.91 32.53
CA SER A 258 35.77 -14.31 31.22
C SER A 258 34.87 -15.36 30.54
N GLU A 259 34.33 -16.31 31.31
CA GLU A 259 33.38 -17.32 30.78
C GLU A 259 32.04 -16.69 30.34
N ILE A 260 31.49 -15.73 31.12
CA ILE A 260 30.28 -15.00 30.77
C ILE A 260 30.50 -14.20 29.48
N LEU A 261 31.61 -13.48 29.34
CA LEU A 261 31.94 -12.74 28.12
C LEU A 261 32.06 -13.65 26.90
N LYS A 262 32.69 -14.82 27.06
CA LYS A 262 32.76 -15.83 25.99
C LYS A 262 31.38 -16.38 25.62
N GLN A 263 30.49 -16.57 26.60
CA GLN A 263 29.12 -17.02 26.33
C GLN A 263 28.33 -15.97 25.58
N ILE A 264 28.43 -14.68 25.95
CA ILE A 264 27.78 -13.57 25.26
C ILE A 264 28.24 -13.51 23.78
N SER A 265 29.57 -13.61 23.56
CA SER A 265 30.14 -13.62 22.21
C SER A 265 29.77 -14.85 21.37
N LYS A 266 29.64 -16.04 22.03
CA LYS A 266 29.33 -17.31 21.35
C LYS A 266 27.83 -17.43 20.99
N LYS A 267 26.96 -16.98 21.90
CA LYS A 267 25.50 -17.07 21.72
C LYS A 267 25.01 -16.35 20.48
N GLN A 268 25.74 -15.33 20.03
CA GLN A 268 25.45 -14.56 18.85
C GLN A 268 25.75 -15.27 17.52
N ILE A 269 26.66 -16.24 17.52
CA ILE A 269 27.00 -17.03 16.32
C ILE A 269 26.04 -18.23 16.19
N GLU A 270 25.41 -18.66 17.28
CA GLU A 270 24.52 -19.83 17.32
C GLU A 270 23.02 -19.47 17.19
N GLU A 271 22.62 -18.19 17.31
CA GLU A 271 21.19 -17.78 17.23
C GLU A 271 20.66 -17.60 15.82
N ASP A 272 21.40 -17.89 14.79
CA ASP A 272 20.82 -18.10 13.47
C ASP A 272 20.15 -19.49 13.40
N VAL A 273 19.06 -19.61 14.16
CA VAL A 273 18.23 -20.83 14.26
C VAL A 273 17.66 -21.23 12.90
N PHE A 274 17.59 -20.30 11.96
CA PHE A 274 17.11 -20.55 10.60
C PHE A 274 18.13 -21.31 9.74
N LEU A 275 19.43 -21.04 9.93
CA LEU A 275 20.49 -21.72 9.18
C LEU A 275 20.93 -23.04 9.80
N SER A 276 20.74 -23.22 11.12
CA SER A 276 21.22 -24.42 11.84
C SER A 276 20.39 -25.68 11.58
N HIS A 277 19.18 -25.56 11.04
CA HIS A 277 18.25 -26.69 10.83
C HIS A 277 17.89 -26.94 9.38
N ILE A 278 18.27 -26.08 8.45
CA ILE A 278 18.04 -26.32 7.01
C ILE A 278 19.18 -27.20 6.48
N LYS A 279 18.87 -28.42 6.13
CA LYS A 279 19.80 -29.24 5.35
C LYS A 279 20.07 -28.53 4.03
N PHE A 280 21.34 -28.40 3.67
CA PHE A 280 21.75 -27.74 2.41
C PHE A 280 21.01 -28.30 1.18
N GLU A 281 20.62 -29.58 1.24
CA GLU A 281 19.81 -30.23 0.21
C GLU A 281 18.40 -29.65 0.11
N ASP A 282 17.74 -29.37 1.23
CA ASP A 282 16.38 -28.81 1.28
C ASP A 282 16.38 -27.34 0.77
N LEU A 283 17.40 -26.56 1.13
CA LEU A 283 17.58 -25.19 0.64
C LEU A 283 17.85 -25.15 -0.87
N LEU A 284 18.65 -26.11 -1.38
CA LEU A 284 18.94 -26.22 -2.82
C LEU A 284 17.69 -26.63 -3.60
N ASP A 285 16.89 -27.52 -3.08
CA ASP A 285 15.65 -27.97 -3.72
C ASP A 285 14.60 -26.84 -3.74
N GLU A 286 14.49 -26.04 -2.69
CA GLU A 286 13.61 -24.86 -2.64
C GLU A 286 14.03 -23.77 -3.64
N ILE A 287 15.34 -23.48 -3.73
CA ILE A 287 15.89 -22.55 -4.74
C ILE A 287 15.60 -23.07 -6.15
N ILE A 288 15.82 -24.35 -6.42
CA ILE A 288 15.59 -24.96 -7.73
C ILE A 288 14.10 -24.90 -8.10
N ASP A 289 13.20 -25.15 -7.15
CA ASP A 289 11.76 -25.10 -7.40
C ASP A 289 11.26 -23.67 -7.64
N SER A 290 11.80 -22.67 -6.94
CA SER A 290 11.49 -21.24 -7.20
C SER A 290 11.94 -20.77 -8.58
N PHE A 291 13.05 -21.32 -9.11
CA PHE A 291 13.52 -21.02 -10.46
C PHE A 291 12.79 -21.82 -11.56
N LYS A 292 12.22 -22.99 -11.26
CA LYS A 292 11.41 -23.77 -12.21
C LYS A 292 10.13 -23.02 -12.64
N GLU A 293 9.54 -22.23 -11.75
CA GLU A 293 8.36 -21.42 -12.08
C GLU A 293 8.67 -20.22 -12.99
N THR A 294 9.92 -19.73 -12.97
CA THR A 294 10.31 -18.50 -13.66
C THR A 294 11.02 -18.72 -15.00
N SER A 295 11.53 -19.92 -15.29
CA SER A 295 12.34 -20.18 -16.49
C SER A 295 11.80 -21.35 -17.34
N SER A 296 11.44 -21.03 -18.61
CA SER A 296 11.11 -22.01 -19.65
C SER A 296 12.30 -22.84 -20.17
N LYS A 297 13.50 -22.70 -19.62
CA LYS A 297 14.72 -23.44 -19.99
C LYS A 297 14.99 -24.61 -19.04
N LYS A 298 14.24 -25.67 -19.19
CA LYS A 298 14.30 -26.91 -18.38
C LYS A 298 15.59 -27.73 -18.49
N LEU A 299 16.54 -27.43 -19.37
CA LEU A 299 17.63 -28.36 -19.74
C LEU A 299 19.03 -28.07 -19.16
N SER A 300 19.32 -26.86 -18.65
CA SER A 300 20.67 -26.53 -18.14
C SER A 300 20.82 -26.73 -16.63
N LEU A 301 19.76 -26.61 -15.86
CA LEU A 301 19.78 -26.73 -14.39
C LEU A 301 19.98 -28.17 -13.90
N MET A 302 19.44 -29.15 -14.59
CA MET A 302 19.62 -30.58 -14.25
C MET A 302 21.09 -31.02 -14.36
N SER A 303 21.87 -30.48 -15.29
CA SER A 303 23.32 -30.71 -15.46
C SER A 303 24.15 -30.14 -14.31
N ILE A 304 23.77 -28.99 -13.77
CA ILE A 304 24.49 -28.31 -12.68
C ILE A 304 24.23 -29.03 -11.35
N THR A 305 23.00 -29.41 -11.07
CA THR A 305 22.63 -30.14 -9.84
C THR A 305 23.30 -31.49 -9.76
N THR A 306 23.41 -32.22 -10.87
CA THR A 306 24.09 -33.54 -10.95
C THR A 306 25.60 -33.36 -10.74
N LYS A 307 26.21 -32.27 -11.27
CA LYS A 307 27.63 -31.97 -11.07
C LYS A 307 27.95 -31.60 -9.62
N ILE A 308 27.09 -30.82 -8.97
CA ILE A 308 27.27 -30.43 -7.57
C ILE A 308 27.10 -31.65 -6.64
N LYS A 309 26.11 -32.50 -6.86
CA LYS A 309 25.95 -33.79 -6.11
C LYS A 309 27.14 -34.75 -6.29
N LEU A 310 27.77 -34.77 -7.47
CA LEU A 310 28.96 -35.60 -7.70
C LEU A 310 30.22 -35.04 -7.04
N LEU A 311 30.40 -33.72 -7.02
CA LEU A 311 31.52 -33.05 -6.32
C LEU A 311 31.43 -33.25 -4.80
N TYR A 312 30.25 -33.19 -4.20
CA TYR A 312 30.07 -33.37 -2.76
C TYR A 312 30.26 -34.83 -2.30
N ARG A 313 29.88 -35.82 -3.13
CA ARG A 313 30.17 -37.24 -2.86
C ARG A 313 31.64 -37.60 -3.03
N GLY A 314 32.42 -36.83 -3.77
CA GLY A 314 33.86 -37.09 -3.99
C GLY A 314 34.76 -36.60 -2.85
N HIS A 315 34.28 -35.73 -1.93
CA HIS A 315 35.04 -35.22 -0.78
C HIS A 315 34.78 -35.93 0.55
N LEU A 316 33.92 -36.97 0.56
CA LEU A 316 33.62 -37.81 1.74
C LEU A 316 34.17 -39.23 1.64
N LYS A 317 35.27 -39.41 0.89
CA LYS A 317 36.07 -40.66 0.91
C LYS A 317 37.49 -40.36 1.35
#